data_ff83a02787b69da4763175aff941e317
#
_entry.id   ff83a02787b69da4763175aff941e317
#
_cell.length_a   1.000
_cell.length_b   1.000
_cell.length_c   1.000
_cell.angle_alpha   90.00
_cell.angle_beta   90.00
_cell.angle_gamma   90.00
#
_symmetry.space_group_name_H-M   'P 1'
#
loop_
_entity.id
_entity.type
_entity.pdbx_description
1 polymer ?
#
loop_
_entity_poly.entity_id
_entity_poly.type
_entity_poly.pdbx_seq_one_letter_code
_entity_poly.pdbx_strand_id
1 'polypeptide(L)'
;MSVSSSNLINKAVEHLSRFPGVGKKSALRMALFLLKRTEGDTIELSEALLNMRTQIQYCDQCFNLSDGPLCNVCNSPSKDTTIVCIVKDFQDVIAIENTGQYNGLFHVLGGLISPVDGIGPSDVKIPELLSRVQEKDIKEAVIALSSTLEGDTTEYYIAKKLRDLGVRVSTLSKGIAVGGELEYADEITLARSIKNRVIIDN
;
A
#
# COMPACT_ATOMS: atom_id res chain seq x y z
N MET A 1 -35.66 1.57 -9.07
CA MET A 1 -36.72 1.02 -8.19
C MET A 1 -36.38 1.40 -6.76
N SER A 2 -37.33 2.01 -6.04
CA SER A 2 -37.19 2.32 -4.62
C SER A 2 -37.15 1.02 -3.81
N VAL A 3 -36.28 0.95 -2.81
CA VAL A 3 -36.11 -0.24 -1.95
C VAL A 3 -37.06 -0.17 -0.74
N SER A 4 -37.58 1.03 -0.43
CA SER A 4 -38.45 1.34 0.72
C SER A 4 -39.42 2.45 0.35
N SER A 5 -40.51 2.58 1.10
CA SER A 5 -41.43 3.73 1.03
C SER A 5 -40.86 5.02 1.62
N SER A 6 -39.78 4.91 2.41
CA SER A 6 -39.08 6.06 3.00
C SER A 6 -37.96 6.59 2.10
N ASN A 7 -38.05 7.86 1.73
CA ASN A 7 -36.99 8.53 0.96
C ASN A 7 -35.64 8.61 1.74
N LEU A 8 -35.68 8.72 3.04
CA LEU A 8 -34.46 8.76 3.88
C LEU A 8 -33.74 7.42 3.82
N ILE A 9 -34.45 6.30 3.96
CA ILE A 9 -33.88 4.97 3.83
C ILE A 9 -33.32 4.76 2.42
N ASN A 10 -34.05 5.16 1.38
CA ASN A 10 -33.60 5.02 -0.01
C ASN A 10 -32.31 5.78 -0.28
N LYS A 11 -32.15 7.01 0.26
CA LYS A 11 -30.90 7.78 0.17
C LYS A 11 -29.75 7.07 0.88
N ALA A 12 -29.95 6.59 2.11
CA ALA A 12 -28.93 5.85 2.84
C ALA A 12 -28.47 4.59 2.08
N VAL A 13 -29.43 3.82 1.54
CA VAL A 13 -29.16 2.64 0.72
C VAL A 13 -28.39 3.00 -0.55
N GLU A 14 -28.73 4.09 -1.22
CA GLU A 14 -28.01 4.57 -2.40
C GLU A 14 -26.55 4.84 -2.08
N HIS A 15 -26.26 5.61 -1.03
CA HIS A 15 -24.89 5.94 -0.62
C HIS A 15 -24.11 4.70 -0.18
N LEU A 16 -24.69 3.83 0.64
CA LEU A 16 -24.04 2.60 1.10
C LEU A 16 -23.77 1.62 -0.06
N SER A 17 -24.65 1.60 -1.07
CA SER A 17 -24.45 0.71 -2.24
C SER A 17 -23.35 1.16 -3.20
N ARG A 18 -22.74 2.33 -2.98
CA ARG A 18 -21.55 2.79 -3.73
C ARG A 18 -20.25 2.16 -3.24
N PHE A 19 -20.26 1.54 -2.06
CA PHE A 19 -19.06 0.83 -1.58
C PHE A 19 -18.81 -0.43 -2.40
N PRO A 20 -17.53 -0.72 -2.71
CA PRO A 20 -17.16 -1.94 -3.41
C PRO A 20 -17.68 -3.18 -2.68
N GLY A 21 -18.29 -4.11 -3.42
CA GLY A 21 -18.86 -5.33 -2.83
C GLY A 21 -20.21 -5.15 -2.11
N VAL A 22 -20.74 -3.95 -1.99
CA VAL A 22 -22.01 -3.68 -1.31
C VAL A 22 -23.15 -3.50 -2.32
N GLY A 23 -23.96 -4.54 -2.47
CA GLY A 23 -25.20 -4.46 -3.28
C GLY A 23 -26.35 -3.81 -2.50
N LYS A 24 -27.42 -3.41 -3.21
CA LYS A 24 -28.61 -2.77 -2.62
C LYS A 24 -29.23 -3.53 -1.45
N LYS A 25 -29.23 -4.88 -1.51
CA LYS A 25 -29.75 -5.74 -0.44
C LYS A 25 -28.91 -5.64 0.83
N SER A 26 -27.58 -5.64 0.71
CA SER A 26 -26.66 -5.46 1.82
C SER A 26 -26.73 -4.05 2.38
N ALA A 27 -26.80 -3.04 1.51
CA ALA A 27 -26.96 -1.63 1.89
C ALA A 27 -28.27 -1.40 2.70
N LEU A 28 -29.39 -2.00 2.28
CA LEU A 28 -30.64 -1.93 3.04
C LEU A 28 -30.48 -2.57 4.42
N ARG A 29 -29.85 -3.73 4.50
CA ARG A 29 -29.60 -4.39 5.79
C ARG A 29 -28.76 -3.53 6.72
N MET A 30 -27.73 -2.84 6.20
CA MET A 30 -26.89 -1.89 6.95
C MET A 30 -27.72 -0.69 7.45
N ALA A 31 -28.53 -0.07 6.58
CA ALA A 31 -29.40 1.04 6.94
C ALA A 31 -30.41 0.66 8.04
N LEU A 32 -31.04 -0.52 7.92
CA LEU A 32 -31.97 -1.02 8.93
C LEU A 32 -31.27 -1.42 10.25
N PHE A 33 -30.02 -1.84 10.19
CA PHE A 33 -29.22 -2.10 11.39
C PHE A 33 -28.96 -0.79 12.15
N LEU A 34 -28.56 0.28 11.47
CA LEU A 34 -28.33 1.59 12.09
C LEU A 34 -29.60 2.13 12.74
N LEU A 35 -30.78 1.96 12.13
CA LEU A 35 -32.05 2.37 12.72
C LEU A 35 -32.41 1.63 14.03
N LYS A 36 -31.79 0.47 14.28
CA LYS A 36 -31.96 -0.28 15.55
C LYS A 36 -30.93 0.10 16.61
N ARG A 37 -29.94 0.90 16.26
CA ARG A 37 -28.94 1.43 17.17
C ARG A 37 -29.37 2.77 17.73
N THR A 38 -28.61 3.30 18.67
CA THR A 38 -28.82 4.65 19.18
C THR A 38 -28.49 5.69 18.11
N GLU A 39 -29.09 6.87 18.20
CA GLU A 39 -28.73 7.99 17.34
C GLU A 39 -27.23 8.34 17.48
N GLY A 40 -26.69 8.25 18.72
CA GLY A 40 -25.28 8.47 19.02
C GLY A 40 -24.34 7.55 18.23
N ASP A 41 -24.66 6.25 18.10
CA ASP A 41 -23.84 5.30 17.32
C ASP A 41 -23.74 5.73 15.84
N THR A 42 -24.83 6.29 15.30
CA THR A 42 -24.87 6.75 13.89
C THR A 42 -24.09 8.05 13.70
N ILE A 43 -24.18 8.96 14.68
CA ILE A 43 -23.41 10.22 14.69
C ILE A 43 -21.92 9.89 14.75
N GLU A 44 -21.49 9.06 15.69
CA GLU A 44 -20.10 8.65 15.86
C GLU A 44 -19.53 8.03 14.58
N LEU A 45 -20.27 7.12 13.94
CA LEU A 45 -19.85 6.55 12.66
C LEU A 45 -19.70 7.61 11.57
N SER A 46 -20.65 8.54 11.47
CA SER A 46 -20.61 9.59 10.43
C SER A 46 -19.45 10.55 10.65
N GLU A 47 -19.19 10.93 11.90
CA GLU A 47 -18.04 11.77 12.28
C GLU A 47 -16.70 11.08 12.03
N ALA A 48 -16.59 9.78 12.37
CA ALA A 48 -15.38 9.02 12.10
C ALA A 48 -15.06 8.97 10.60
N LEU A 49 -16.05 8.74 9.75
CA LEU A 49 -15.87 8.76 8.29
C LEU A 49 -15.50 10.14 7.76
N LEU A 50 -16.13 11.18 8.27
CA LEU A 50 -15.86 12.56 7.90
C LEU A 50 -14.44 12.97 8.31
N ASN A 51 -14.07 12.71 9.57
CA ASN A 51 -12.75 13.02 10.11
C ASN A 51 -11.64 12.27 9.34
N MET A 52 -11.81 10.97 9.11
CA MET A 52 -10.89 10.20 8.27
C MET A 52 -10.68 10.88 6.91
N ARG A 53 -11.77 11.30 6.22
CA ARG A 53 -11.63 11.89 4.88
C ARG A 53 -11.03 13.28 4.87
N THR A 54 -11.29 14.08 5.91
CA THR A 54 -10.90 15.50 5.96
C THR A 54 -9.58 15.76 6.67
N GLN A 55 -9.14 14.86 7.56
CA GLN A 55 -7.96 15.07 8.40
C GLN A 55 -6.76 14.22 7.99
N ILE A 56 -6.97 13.07 7.32
CA ILE A 56 -5.86 12.26 6.81
C ILE A 56 -5.07 13.06 5.77
N GLN A 57 -3.76 13.08 5.93
CA GLN A 57 -2.80 13.69 5.03
C GLN A 57 -1.68 12.71 4.67
N TYR A 58 -0.78 13.12 3.80
CA TYR A 58 0.42 12.35 3.50
C TYR A 58 1.57 12.75 4.43
N CYS A 59 2.31 11.76 4.91
CA CYS A 59 3.52 11.99 5.69
C CYS A 59 4.56 12.75 4.86
N ASP A 60 5.11 13.83 5.42
CA ASP A 60 6.10 14.70 4.75
C ASP A 60 7.39 13.96 4.36
N GLN A 61 7.71 12.84 5.02
CA GLN A 61 8.93 12.08 4.76
C GLN A 61 8.75 10.88 3.83
N CYS A 62 7.67 10.13 4.00
CA CYS A 62 7.53 8.83 3.33
C CYS A 62 6.30 8.73 2.43
N PHE A 63 5.44 9.75 2.40
CA PHE A 63 4.20 9.80 1.61
C PHE A 63 3.17 8.73 1.95
N ASN A 64 3.33 8.04 3.09
CA ASN A 64 2.29 7.18 3.65
C ASN A 64 1.15 8.02 4.22
N LEU A 65 -0.03 7.43 4.43
CA LEU A 65 -1.13 8.08 5.13
C LEU A 65 -0.76 8.37 6.58
N SER A 66 -1.17 9.54 7.08
CA SER A 66 -0.81 10.04 8.41
C SER A 66 -1.90 10.95 8.98
N ASP A 67 -2.06 10.93 10.31
CA ASP A 67 -2.92 11.86 11.05
C ASP A 67 -2.20 13.19 11.35
N GLY A 68 -0.92 13.29 11.03
CA GLY A 68 -0.08 14.48 11.25
C GLY A 68 1.06 14.57 10.25
N PRO A 69 1.98 15.56 10.41
CA PRO A 69 3.10 15.78 9.48
C PRO A 69 4.00 14.55 9.29
N LEU A 70 4.16 13.74 10.33
CA LEU A 70 4.91 12.48 10.30
C LEU A 70 4.00 11.32 10.70
N CYS A 71 4.03 10.23 9.93
CA CYS A 71 3.33 9.00 10.27
C CYS A 71 4.00 8.27 11.46
N ASN A 72 3.27 7.34 12.06
CA ASN A 72 3.73 6.57 13.21
C ASN A 72 5.05 5.83 12.94
N VAL A 73 5.30 5.38 11.72
CA VAL A 73 6.57 4.72 11.34
C VAL A 73 7.72 5.72 11.32
N CYS A 74 7.56 6.87 10.65
CA CYS A 74 8.61 7.87 10.54
C CYS A 74 8.93 8.58 11.88
N ASN A 75 7.93 8.64 12.78
CA ASN A 75 8.08 9.24 14.11
C ASN A 75 8.53 8.24 15.19
N SER A 76 8.65 6.95 14.86
CA SER A 76 9.03 5.93 15.82
C SER A 76 10.55 5.89 16.05
N PRO A 77 11.03 6.03 17.30
CA PRO A 77 12.46 5.94 17.61
C PRO A 77 13.01 4.50 17.54
N SER A 78 12.15 3.50 17.45
CA SER A 78 12.56 2.10 17.39
C SER A 78 12.87 1.61 15.98
N LYS A 79 12.54 2.40 14.96
CA LYS A 79 12.77 2.04 13.56
C LYS A 79 14.23 2.29 13.13
N ASP A 80 14.78 1.37 12.35
CA ASP A 80 16.08 1.55 11.73
C ASP A 80 15.99 2.58 10.59
N THR A 81 16.59 3.73 10.81
CA THR A 81 16.58 4.84 9.85
C THR A 81 17.55 4.65 8.68
N THR A 82 18.40 3.62 8.72
CA THR A 82 19.38 3.32 7.66
C THR A 82 18.81 2.41 6.56
N ILE A 83 17.60 1.86 6.76
CA ILE A 83 16.92 0.96 5.80
C ILE A 83 15.61 1.58 5.38
N VAL A 84 15.37 1.64 4.06
CA VAL A 84 14.11 2.11 3.49
C VAL A 84 13.48 1.06 2.59
N CYS A 85 12.21 0.73 2.81
CA CYS A 85 11.40 -0.11 1.93
C CYS A 85 10.58 0.77 0.98
N ILE A 86 10.76 0.56 -0.31
CA ILE A 86 10.11 1.31 -1.38
C ILE A 86 8.90 0.51 -1.84
N VAL A 87 7.74 1.10 -1.71
CA VAL A 87 6.45 0.47 -2.02
C VAL A 87 5.62 1.33 -2.97
N LYS A 88 4.64 0.73 -3.64
CA LYS A 88 3.75 1.46 -4.54
C LYS A 88 2.79 2.36 -3.78
N ASP A 89 2.08 1.82 -2.78
CA ASP A 89 1.03 2.53 -2.05
C ASP A 89 0.98 2.15 -0.56
N PHE A 90 0.05 2.76 0.19
CA PHE A 90 -0.10 2.54 1.63
C PHE A 90 -0.59 1.13 1.98
N GLN A 91 -1.25 0.42 1.06
CA GLN A 91 -1.71 -0.96 1.30
C GLN A 91 -0.51 -1.89 1.43
N ASP A 92 0.54 -1.66 0.63
CA ASP A 92 1.80 -2.41 0.72
C ASP A 92 2.49 -2.16 2.07
N VAL A 93 2.48 -0.90 2.57
CA VAL A 93 3.01 -0.58 3.91
C VAL A 93 2.30 -1.42 4.97
N ILE A 94 0.96 -1.43 4.96
CA ILE A 94 0.15 -2.21 5.91
C ILE A 94 0.49 -3.71 5.82
N ALA A 95 0.61 -4.24 4.60
CA ALA A 95 0.91 -5.65 4.39
C ALA A 95 2.27 -6.04 4.98
N ILE A 96 3.30 -5.20 4.77
CA ILE A 96 4.66 -5.46 5.28
C ILE A 96 4.72 -5.27 6.81
N GLU A 97 4.13 -4.20 7.36
CA GLU A 97 4.07 -3.96 8.81
C GLU A 97 3.39 -5.12 9.55
N ASN A 98 2.30 -5.66 9.00
CA ASN A 98 1.58 -6.78 9.61
C ASN A 98 2.41 -8.07 9.70
N THR A 99 3.50 -8.19 8.94
CA THR A 99 4.41 -9.35 9.10
C THR A 99 5.21 -9.31 10.39
N GLY A 100 5.42 -8.13 10.99
CA GLY A 100 6.27 -7.93 12.14
C GLY A 100 7.76 -8.21 11.90
N GLN A 101 8.19 -8.44 10.65
CA GLN A 101 9.56 -8.81 10.29
C GLN A 101 10.39 -7.65 9.76
N TYR A 102 9.78 -6.51 9.47
CA TYR A 102 10.45 -5.34 8.92
C TYR A 102 10.53 -4.22 9.95
N ASN A 103 11.74 -3.75 10.24
CA ASN A 103 11.95 -2.69 11.23
C ASN A 103 12.54 -1.40 10.63
N GLY A 104 12.57 -1.25 9.30
CA GLY A 104 13.05 -0.04 8.63
C GLY A 104 11.96 1.00 8.39
N LEU A 105 12.33 2.05 7.67
CA LEU A 105 11.43 3.10 7.19
C LEU A 105 10.78 2.71 5.85
N PHE A 106 9.70 3.41 5.47
CA PHE A 106 9.07 3.24 4.15
C PHE A 106 9.25 4.47 3.28
N HIS A 107 9.05 4.27 1.97
CA HIS A 107 8.83 5.34 1.00
C HIS A 107 7.75 4.89 0.02
N VAL A 108 6.63 5.63 -0.01
CA VAL A 108 5.47 5.33 -0.84
C VAL A 108 5.58 6.15 -2.13
N LEU A 109 5.62 5.45 -3.28
CA LEU A 109 5.78 6.08 -4.60
C LEU A 109 4.50 6.77 -5.08
N GLY A 110 3.32 6.32 -4.62
CA GLY A 110 2.02 6.80 -5.09
C GLY A 110 1.62 6.30 -6.47
N GLY A 111 2.46 5.48 -7.12
CA GLY A 111 2.25 4.91 -8.45
C GLY A 111 3.46 4.16 -8.95
N LEU A 112 3.40 3.72 -10.22
CA LEU A 112 4.51 3.07 -10.94
C LEU A 112 4.76 3.79 -12.26
N ILE A 113 5.97 3.70 -12.79
CA ILE A 113 6.29 4.17 -14.13
C ILE A 113 5.50 3.33 -15.14
N SER A 114 4.66 3.97 -15.95
CA SER A 114 3.86 3.35 -16.99
C SER A 114 3.96 4.17 -18.28
N PRO A 115 4.88 3.85 -19.18
CA PRO A 115 5.01 4.57 -20.45
C PRO A 115 3.74 4.53 -21.31
N VAL A 116 2.97 3.45 -21.20
CA VAL A 116 1.70 3.28 -21.92
C VAL A 116 0.66 4.28 -21.44
N ASP A 117 0.63 4.55 -20.13
CA ASP A 117 -0.28 5.52 -19.52
C ASP A 117 0.31 6.94 -19.47
N GLY A 118 1.51 7.15 -20.02
CA GLY A 118 2.21 8.43 -20.01
C GLY A 118 2.77 8.82 -18.63
N ILE A 119 2.87 7.88 -17.68
CA ILE A 119 3.40 8.11 -16.33
C ILE A 119 4.91 7.92 -16.34
N GLY A 120 5.64 9.03 -16.15
CA GLY A 120 7.09 9.06 -16.06
C GLY A 120 7.61 9.04 -14.62
N PRO A 121 8.96 9.01 -14.45
CA PRO A 121 9.57 9.03 -13.12
C PRO A 121 9.28 10.27 -12.28
N SER A 122 8.94 11.39 -12.91
CA SER A 122 8.58 12.66 -12.25
C SER A 122 7.14 12.71 -11.76
N ASP A 123 6.29 11.81 -12.23
CA ASP A 123 4.87 11.76 -11.87
C ASP A 123 4.61 10.91 -10.63
N VAL A 124 5.62 10.20 -10.17
CA VAL A 124 5.64 9.38 -8.95
C VAL A 124 6.73 9.89 -8.00
N LYS A 125 6.69 9.53 -6.71
CA LYS A 125 7.57 10.06 -5.66
C LYS A 125 9.03 9.54 -5.72
N ILE A 126 9.59 9.38 -6.92
CA ILE A 126 10.98 8.98 -7.14
C ILE A 126 11.97 10.14 -6.90
N PRO A 127 11.73 11.38 -7.40
CA PRO A 127 12.62 12.49 -7.09
C PRO A 127 12.79 12.73 -5.57
N GLU A 128 11.69 12.64 -4.82
CA GLU A 128 11.70 12.80 -3.37
C GLU A 128 12.43 11.64 -2.66
N LEU A 129 12.35 10.42 -3.19
CA LEU A 129 13.14 9.28 -2.72
C LEU A 129 14.64 9.56 -2.86
N LEU A 130 15.06 10.02 -4.03
CA LEU A 130 16.49 10.28 -4.32
C LEU A 130 17.03 11.42 -3.44
N SER A 131 16.26 12.52 -3.26
CA SER A 131 16.63 13.59 -2.33
C SER A 131 16.77 13.07 -0.90
N ARG A 132 15.79 12.28 -0.44
CA ARG A 132 15.81 11.69 0.90
C ARG A 132 17.04 10.81 1.13
N VAL A 133 17.44 10.01 0.14
CA VAL A 133 18.64 9.15 0.23
C VAL A 133 19.91 9.97 0.30
N GLN A 134 20.01 11.11 -0.39
CA GLN A 134 21.16 12.01 -0.33
C GLN A 134 21.26 12.77 0.99
N GLU A 135 20.12 13.12 1.59
CA GLU A 135 20.05 13.91 2.83
C GLU A 135 20.18 13.06 4.09
N LYS A 136 19.90 11.76 4.02
CA LYS A 136 19.90 10.84 5.15
C LYS A 136 20.88 9.69 4.93
N ASP A 137 21.45 9.15 6.01
CA ASP A 137 22.38 8.00 5.99
C ASP A 137 21.61 6.69 5.71
N ILE A 138 20.98 6.59 4.51
CA ILE A 138 20.31 5.37 4.07
C ILE A 138 21.35 4.44 3.42
N LYS A 139 21.53 3.27 4.03
CA LYS A 139 22.51 2.25 3.60
C LYS A 139 21.89 1.19 2.71
N GLU A 140 20.62 0.89 2.91
CA GLU A 140 19.90 -0.11 2.14
C GLU A 140 18.52 0.39 1.71
N ALA A 141 18.20 0.11 0.45
CA ALA A 141 16.87 0.29 -0.11
C ALA A 141 16.32 -1.07 -0.55
N VAL A 142 15.24 -1.50 0.09
CA VAL A 142 14.49 -2.71 -0.26
C VAL A 142 13.38 -2.33 -1.22
N ILE A 143 13.41 -2.80 -2.46
CA ILE A 143 12.36 -2.53 -3.44
C ILE A 143 11.27 -3.61 -3.33
N ALA A 144 10.09 -3.21 -2.89
CA ALA A 144 8.92 -4.08 -2.68
C ALA A 144 7.79 -3.70 -3.63
N LEU A 145 8.02 -3.92 -4.92
CA LEU A 145 7.06 -3.64 -5.99
C LEU A 145 6.49 -4.93 -6.58
N SER A 146 5.29 -4.83 -7.16
CA SER A 146 4.63 -5.95 -7.82
C SER A 146 5.44 -6.45 -9.03
N SER A 147 5.38 -7.76 -9.30
CA SER A 147 6.04 -8.38 -10.46
C SER A 147 5.17 -8.21 -11.73
N THR A 148 4.93 -6.95 -12.11
CA THR A 148 4.28 -6.54 -13.36
C THR A 148 5.30 -5.81 -14.24
N LEU A 149 4.97 -5.56 -15.50
CA LEU A 149 5.84 -4.82 -16.42
C LEU A 149 6.19 -3.43 -15.86
N GLU A 150 5.20 -2.72 -15.30
CA GLU A 150 5.36 -1.40 -14.69
C GLU A 150 6.21 -1.50 -13.41
N GLY A 151 5.98 -2.54 -12.59
CA GLY A 151 6.75 -2.80 -11.39
C GLY A 151 8.22 -3.10 -11.70
N ASP A 152 8.49 -4.02 -12.64
CA ASP A 152 9.85 -4.36 -13.06
C ASP A 152 10.56 -3.16 -13.73
N THR A 153 9.83 -2.34 -14.51
CA THR A 153 10.35 -1.09 -15.11
C THR A 153 10.73 -0.08 -14.04
N THR A 154 9.86 0.12 -13.05
CA THR A 154 10.07 1.05 -11.94
C THR A 154 11.21 0.58 -11.05
N GLU A 155 11.26 -0.73 -10.71
CA GLU A 155 12.35 -1.36 -9.96
C GLU A 155 13.70 -1.13 -10.65
N TYR A 156 13.79 -1.40 -11.96
CA TYR A 156 15.03 -1.20 -12.71
C TYR A 156 15.51 0.25 -12.69
N TYR A 157 14.58 1.19 -12.90
CA TYR A 157 14.92 2.62 -12.91
C TYR A 157 15.42 3.09 -11.54
N ILE A 158 14.70 2.75 -10.47
CA ILE A 158 15.06 3.12 -9.09
C ILE A 158 16.38 2.46 -8.69
N ALA A 159 16.54 1.16 -8.96
CA ALA A 159 17.75 0.43 -8.60
C ALA A 159 19.01 1.02 -9.26
N LYS A 160 18.91 1.44 -10.54
CA LYS A 160 20.02 2.12 -11.22
C LYS A 160 20.39 3.42 -10.51
N LYS A 161 19.40 4.29 -10.24
CA LYS A 161 19.62 5.58 -9.59
C LYS A 161 20.20 5.47 -8.18
N LEU A 162 19.71 4.52 -7.39
CA LEU A 162 20.18 4.30 -6.02
C LEU A 162 21.61 3.73 -5.96
N ARG A 163 21.96 2.85 -6.90
CA ARG A 163 23.34 2.35 -7.02
C ARG A 163 24.33 3.45 -7.37
N ASP A 164 23.93 4.39 -8.25
CA ASP A 164 24.73 5.57 -8.59
C ASP A 164 25.01 6.46 -7.35
N LEU A 165 24.14 6.39 -6.33
CA LEU A 165 24.28 7.07 -5.04
C LEU A 165 25.01 6.22 -3.97
N GLY A 166 25.48 5.02 -4.32
CA GLY A 166 26.23 4.14 -3.40
C GLY A 166 25.36 3.36 -2.41
N VAL A 167 24.02 3.34 -2.58
CA VAL A 167 23.09 2.63 -1.71
C VAL A 167 23.00 1.15 -2.12
N ARG A 168 23.03 0.25 -1.14
CA ARG A 168 22.76 -1.16 -1.38
C ARG A 168 21.28 -1.34 -1.75
N VAL A 169 21.01 -1.99 -2.86
CA VAL A 169 19.64 -2.24 -3.32
C VAL A 169 19.35 -3.73 -3.24
N SER A 170 18.26 -4.06 -2.56
CA SER A 170 17.69 -5.41 -2.48
C SER A 170 16.22 -5.40 -2.96
N THR A 171 15.69 -6.56 -3.26
CA THR A 171 14.27 -6.73 -3.64
C THR A 171 13.69 -7.90 -2.86
N LEU A 172 12.35 -7.93 -2.72
CA LEU A 172 11.68 -9.06 -2.09
C LEU A 172 11.93 -10.33 -2.90
N SER A 173 12.10 -11.45 -2.19
CA SER A 173 12.22 -12.76 -2.83
C SER A 173 10.96 -13.07 -3.65
N LYS A 174 11.14 -13.34 -4.94
CA LYS A 174 10.07 -13.71 -5.88
C LYS A 174 10.10 -15.22 -6.04
N GLY A 175 9.13 -15.92 -5.46
CA GLY A 175 9.10 -17.39 -5.44
C GLY A 175 7.70 -17.97 -5.27
N ILE A 176 7.63 -19.28 -5.05
CA ILE A 176 6.39 -20.03 -4.88
C ILE A 176 5.80 -19.68 -3.51
N ALA A 177 4.50 -19.42 -3.47
CA ALA A 177 3.78 -19.12 -2.24
C ALA A 177 3.80 -20.32 -1.28
N VAL A 178 3.94 -20.06 0.02
CA VAL A 178 3.89 -21.09 1.05
C VAL A 178 2.51 -21.74 1.05
N GLY A 179 2.49 -23.09 0.98
CA GLY A 179 1.25 -23.89 0.88
C GLY A 179 0.66 -23.97 -0.53
N GLY A 180 1.32 -23.37 -1.53
CA GLY A 180 0.95 -23.55 -2.94
C GLY A 180 1.53 -24.84 -3.52
N GLU A 181 0.76 -25.52 -4.38
CA GLU A 181 1.23 -26.68 -5.13
C GLU A 181 1.95 -26.22 -6.41
N LEU A 182 3.02 -26.94 -6.79
CA LEU A 182 3.85 -26.58 -7.95
C LEU A 182 3.07 -26.57 -9.27
N GLU A 183 2.07 -27.45 -9.40
CA GLU A 183 1.25 -27.58 -10.60
C GLU A 183 0.38 -26.33 -10.89
N TYR A 184 0.09 -25.52 -9.87
CA TYR A 184 -0.68 -24.27 -10.02
C TYR A 184 0.19 -23.03 -10.13
N ALA A 185 1.51 -23.16 -9.99
CA ALA A 185 2.43 -22.05 -10.18
C ALA A 185 2.59 -21.74 -11.68
N ASP A 186 2.55 -20.46 -12.04
CA ASP A 186 2.82 -20.06 -13.41
C ASP A 186 4.29 -20.35 -13.81
N GLU A 187 4.52 -20.56 -15.11
CA GLU A 187 5.84 -20.94 -15.65
C GLU A 187 6.94 -19.93 -15.32
N ILE A 188 6.63 -18.65 -15.28
CA ILE A 188 7.59 -17.57 -15.00
C ILE A 188 8.02 -17.64 -13.55
N THR A 189 7.07 -17.80 -12.63
CA THR A 189 7.34 -17.96 -11.18
C THR A 189 8.17 -19.21 -10.92
N LEU A 190 7.84 -20.35 -11.55
CA LEU A 190 8.62 -21.58 -11.44
C LEU A 190 10.04 -21.41 -11.97
N ALA A 191 10.21 -20.83 -13.15
CA ALA A 191 11.52 -20.58 -13.75
C ALA A 191 12.40 -19.67 -12.87
N ARG A 192 11.81 -18.59 -12.32
CA ARG A 192 12.51 -17.69 -11.38
C ARG A 192 12.90 -18.40 -10.10
N SER A 193 12.01 -19.23 -9.53
CA SER A 193 12.27 -19.99 -8.29
C SER A 193 13.39 -21.01 -8.48
N ILE A 194 13.43 -21.72 -9.60
CA ILE A 194 14.52 -22.64 -9.94
C ILE A 194 15.85 -21.91 -10.11
N LYS A 195 15.84 -20.76 -10.79
CA LYS A 195 17.03 -19.95 -10.99
C LYS A 195 17.59 -19.41 -9.67
N ASN A 196 16.72 -18.98 -8.78
CA ASN A 196 17.07 -18.37 -7.47
C ASN A 196 16.94 -19.37 -6.31
N ARG A 197 17.05 -20.67 -6.56
CA ARG A 197 16.97 -21.71 -5.55
C ARG A 197 18.00 -21.53 -4.45
N VAL A 198 17.59 -21.78 -3.23
CA VAL A 198 18.47 -21.71 -2.04
C VAL A 198 19.05 -23.11 -1.78
N ILE A 199 20.36 -23.17 -1.47
CA ILE A 199 21.01 -24.41 -1.03
C ILE A 199 20.59 -24.66 0.42
N ILE A 200 20.18 -25.88 0.71
CA ILE A 200 19.89 -26.32 2.08
C ILE A 200 21.18 -26.93 2.62
N ASP A 201 21.87 -26.19 3.47
CA ASP A 201 23.00 -26.69 4.21
C ASP A 201 22.47 -27.47 5.45
N ASN A 202 23.02 -28.64 5.71
CA ASN A 202 22.70 -29.49 6.87
C ASN A 202 23.37 -28.97 8.14
#